data_52c0bf4912f1af9dae5092a16adeaf0b
#
_entry.id   52c0bf4912f1af9dae5092a16adeaf0b
#
_cell.length_a   1.000
_cell.length_b   1.000
_cell.length_c   1.000
_cell.angle_alpha   90.00
_cell.angle_beta   90.00
_cell.angle_gamma   90.00
#
_symmetry.space_group_name_H-M   'P 1'
#
loop_
_entity.id
_entity.type
_entity.pdbx_description
1 polymer ?
#
loop_
_entity_poly.entity_id
_entity_poly.type
_entity_poly.pdbx_seq_one_letter_code
_entity_poly.pdbx_strand_id
1 'polypeptide(L)'
;PEAVDAAMAYFAKHHIESYQWQGADGMYISEGYRQHLESKGKTWNRGEFARFWHLLDEVEVPTGSTLGQTIRVIKGSYFTSPNPDVTFEETQRDLSPWFELVHGSYDKISPNNGELLINGIDKGTAVRDVASLLGYAIADTITIGDSDNDTAMLKAAGTSVAMGNAIHGIQA
;
A
#
# COMPACT_ATOMS: atom_id res chain seq x y z
N PRO A 1 10.11 -3.36 10.10
CA PRO A 1 9.41 -3.97 11.25
C PRO A 1 8.61 -2.97 12.06
N GLU A 2 9.27 -1.98 12.69
CA GLU A 2 8.65 -1.01 13.59
C GLU A 2 7.45 -0.26 12.98
N ALA A 3 7.52 0.07 11.70
CA ALA A 3 6.42 0.73 11.00
C ALA A 3 5.13 -0.11 10.99
N VAL A 4 5.25 -1.41 10.70
CA VAL A 4 4.09 -2.32 10.68
C VAL A 4 3.49 -2.45 12.07
N ASP A 5 4.35 -2.64 13.09
CA ASP A 5 3.91 -2.78 14.47
C ASP A 5 3.23 -1.50 14.99
N ALA A 6 3.75 -0.32 14.61
CA ALA A 6 3.13 0.96 14.93
C ALA A 6 1.75 1.13 14.28
N ALA A 7 1.62 0.77 13.00
CA ALA A 7 0.35 0.81 12.29
C ALA A 7 -0.67 -0.18 12.88
N MET A 8 -0.23 -1.40 13.23
CA MET A 8 -1.09 -2.40 13.86
C MET A 8 -1.62 -1.92 15.22
N ALA A 9 -0.76 -1.31 16.04
CA ALA A 9 -1.17 -0.71 17.31
C ALA A 9 -2.16 0.46 17.10
N TYR A 10 -1.93 1.29 16.08
CA TYR A 10 -2.83 2.38 15.70
C TYR A 10 -4.19 1.85 15.24
N PHE A 11 -4.22 0.83 14.38
CA PHE A 11 -5.46 0.22 13.90
C PHE A 11 -6.28 -0.38 15.05
N ALA A 12 -5.64 -1.11 15.95
CA ALA A 12 -6.30 -1.66 17.14
C ALA A 12 -6.90 -0.57 18.03
N LYS A 13 -6.16 0.53 18.27
CA LYS A 13 -6.61 1.66 19.08
C LYS A 13 -7.84 2.37 18.49
N HIS A 14 -7.91 2.48 17.16
CA HIS A 14 -8.93 3.25 16.45
C HIS A 14 -9.97 2.37 15.75
N HIS A 15 -10.07 1.10 16.12
CA HIS A 15 -11.06 0.15 15.62
C HIS A 15 -11.07 0.04 14.08
N ILE A 16 -9.89 0.17 13.46
CA ILE A 16 -9.71 -0.09 12.03
C ILE A 16 -9.47 -1.59 11.85
N GLU A 17 -10.53 -2.32 11.55
CA GLU A 17 -10.51 -3.78 11.47
C GLU A 17 -10.20 -4.31 10.06
N SER A 18 -10.43 -3.48 9.03
CA SER A 18 -10.27 -3.86 7.64
C SER A 18 -8.98 -3.28 7.05
N TYR A 19 -7.95 -4.10 6.93
CA TYR A 19 -6.65 -3.71 6.37
C TYR A 19 -5.93 -4.89 5.75
N GLN A 20 -4.94 -4.56 4.91
CA GLN A 20 -4.07 -5.52 4.26
C GLN A 20 -2.63 -5.03 4.19
N TRP A 21 -1.70 -5.96 4.17
CA TRP A 21 -0.30 -5.73 3.91
C TRP A 21 0.13 -6.47 2.65
N GLN A 22 0.83 -5.78 1.75
CA GLN A 22 1.48 -6.40 0.61
C GLN A 22 2.93 -6.67 0.98
N GLY A 23 3.29 -7.92 0.99
CA GLY A 23 4.64 -8.39 1.23
C GLY A 23 5.35 -8.81 -0.06
N ALA A 24 6.64 -9.11 0.04
CA ALA A 24 7.42 -9.62 -1.07
C ALA A 24 6.99 -11.05 -1.49
N ASP A 25 6.37 -11.77 -0.59
CA ASP A 25 5.99 -13.18 -0.68
C ASP A 25 4.47 -13.41 -0.67
N GLY A 26 3.69 -12.37 -0.41
CA GLY A 26 2.24 -12.52 -0.42
C GLY A 26 1.47 -11.29 0.04
N MET A 27 0.18 -11.44 0.08
CA MET A 27 -0.78 -10.49 0.60
C MET A 27 -1.30 -11.00 1.94
N TYR A 28 -1.15 -10.20 2.98
CA TYR A 28 -1.59 -10.51 4.33
C TYR A 28 -2.81 -9.67 4.65
N ILE A 29 -3.94 -10.30 4.92
CA ILE A 29 -5.21 -9.62 5.13
C ILE A 29 -5.75 -9.84 6.53
N SER A 30 -6.37 -8.80 7.10
CA SER A 30 -7.14 -8.92 8.34
C SER A 30 -8.45 -9.66 8.10
N GLU A 31 -9.02 -10.22 9.16
CA GLU A 31 -10.35 -10.83 9.10
C GLU A 31 -11.42 -9.82 8.64
N GLY A 32 -11.35 -8.56 9.10
CA GLY A 32 -12.26 -7.51 8.65
C GLY A 32 -12.16 -7.22 7.15
N TYR A 33 -10.94 -7.30 6.57
CA TYR A 33 -10.77 -7.14 5.13
C TYR A 33 -11.32 -8.36 4.35
N ARG A 34 -11.16 -9.57 4.86
CA ARG A 34 -11.77 -10.77 4.31
C ARG A 34 -13.30 -10.63 4.22
N GLN A 35 -13.93 -10.23 5.32
CA GLN A 35 -15.37 -10.00 5.39
C GLN A 35 -15.81 -8.89 4.41
N HIS A 36 -15.04 -7.81 4.30
CA HIS A 36 -15.29 -6.74 3.34
C HIS A 36 -15.28 -7.25 1.89
N LEU A 37 -14.32 -8.09 1.50
CA LEU A 37 -14.27 -8.71 0.17
C LEU A 37 -15.48 -9.61 -0.08
N GLU A 38 -15.83 -10.46 0.87
CA GLU A 38 -16.96 -11.38 0.78
C GLU A 38 -18.30 -10.65 0.66
N SER A 39 -18.48 -9.55 1.39
CA SER A 39 -19.68 -8.70 1.29
C SER A 39 -19.88 -8.10 -0.10
N LYS A 40 -18.79 -7.93 -0.86
CA LYS A 40 -18.79 -7.48 -2.26
C LYS A 40 -18.86 -8.64 -3.28
N GLY A 41 -19.13 -9.86 -2.82
CA GLY A 41 -19.16 -11.04 -3.68
C GLY A 41 -17.78 -11.46 -4.21
N LYS A 42 -16.70 -10.91 -3.67
CA LYS A 42 -15.33 -11.28 -4.02
C LYS A 42 -14.87 -12.42 -3.11
N THR A 43 -14.23 -13.41 -3.69
CA THR A 43 -13.61 -14.50 -2.92
C THR A 43 -12.11 -14.27 -2.87
N TRP A 44 -11.57 -14.15 -1.66
CA TRP A 44 -10.17 -13.83 -1.40
C TRP A 44 -9.20 -15.00 -1.66
N ASN A 45 -9.69 -16.24 -1.63
CA ASN A 45 -8.86 -17.45 -1.71
C ASN A 45 -9.13 -18.31 -2.96
N ARG A 46 -9.58 -17.73 -4.05
CA ARG A 46 -9.86 -18.46 -5.30
C ARG A 46 -8.91 -18.07 -6.43
N GLY A 47 -8.64 -19.03 -7.30
CA GLY A 47 -7.81 -18.87 -8.49
C GLY A 47 -6.32 -19.04 -8.22
N GLU A 48 -5.52 -18.67 -9.20
CA GLU A 48 -4.06 -18.85 -9.17
C GLU A 48 -3.37 -18.06 -8.06
N PHE A 49 -3.98 -16.98 -7.60
CA PHE A 49 -3.42 -16.10 -6.57
C PHE A 49 -3.77 -16.52 -5.14
N ALA A 50 -4.65 -17.51 -4.94
CA ALA A 50 -5.07 -17.95 -3.60
C ALA A 50 -3.88 -18.30 -2.69
N ARG A 51 -2.83 -18.89 -3.25
CA ARG A 51 -1.61 -19.28 -2.53
C ARG A 51 -0.77 -18.11 -2.00
N PHE A 52 -1.03 -16.90 -2.49
CA PHE A 52 -0.31 -15.69 -2.05
C PHE A 52 -1.09 -14.87 -1.04
N TRP A 53 -2.29 -15.30 -0.66
CA TRP A 53 -3.14 -14.60 0.29
C TRP A 53 -3.14 -15.35 1.61
N HIS A 54 -2.80 -14.67 2.67
CA HIS A 54 -2.68 -15.19 4.02
C HIS A 54 -3.59 -14.40 4.97
N LEU A 55 -4.31 -15.09 5.85
CA LEU A 55 -4.97 -14.42 6.98
C LEU A 55 -3.91 -14.07 8.02
N LEU A 56 -3.93 -12.84 8.50
CA LEU A 56 -2.98 -12.36 9.51
C LEU A 56 -3.08 -13.16 10.81
N ASP A 57 -4.27 -13.61 11.17
CA ASP A 57 -4.51 -14.40 12.37
C ASP A 57 -3.93 -15.83 12.26
N GLU A 58 -3.60 -16.28 11.05
CA GLU A 58 -2.96 -17.58 10.78
C GLU A 58 -1.43 -17.48 10.63
N VAL A 59 -0.88 -16.26 10.65
CA VAL A 59 0.57 -16.05 10.56
C VAL A 59 1.23 -16.45 11.88
N GLU A 60 2.08 -17.46 11.83
CA GLU A 60 2.89 -17.85 12.99
C GLU A 60 3.96 -16.80 13.29
N VAL A 61 3.78 -16.06 14.39
CA VAL A 61 4.78 -15.11 14.89
C VAL A 61 5.69 -15.84 15.89
N PRO A 62 7.00 -15.98 15.59
CA PRO A 62 7.92 -16.66 16.50
C PRO A 62 7.94 -16.01 17.90
N THR A 63 8.12 -16.80 18.93
CA THR A 63 8.21 -16.30 20.31
C THR A 63 9.31 -15.24 20.45
N GLY A 64 8.93 -14.07 20.96
CA GLY A 64 9.82 -12.92 21.11
C GLY A 64 10.00 -12.06 19.87
N SER A 65 9.29 -12.38 18.78
CA SER A 65 9.21 -11.56 17.56
C SER A 65 7.88 -10.81 17.47
N THR A 66 7.84 -9.81 16.60
CA THR A 66 6.63 -9.07 16.24
C THR A 66 6.14 -9.47 14.84
N LEU A 67 4.92 -9.10 14.51
CA LEU A 67 4.39 -9.28 13.15
C LEU A 67 5.28 -8.58 12.11
N GLY A 68 5.68 -7.34 12.38
CA GLY A 68 6.54 -6.57 11.48
C GLY A 68 7.93 -7.19 11.26
N GLN A 69 8.41 -8.00 12.20
CA GLN A 69 9.64 -8.79 12.03
C GLN A 69 9.41 -10.08 11.24
N THR A 70 8.19 -10.58 11.22
CA THR A 70 7.82 -11.85 10.59
C THR A 70 7.49 -11.67 9.11
N ILE A 71 6.75 -10.62 8.75
CA ILE A 71 6.36 -10.33 7.37
C ILE A 71 7.18 -9.18 6.79
N ARG A 72 7.61 -9.32 5.53
CA ARG A 72 8.35 -8.26 4.81
C ARG A 72 7.38 -7.42 4.01
N VAL A 73 6.90 -6.35 4.62
CA VAL A 73 5.91 -5.45 4.02
C VAL A 73 6.54 -4.48 3.03
N ILE A 74 5.88 -4.29 1.89
CA ILE A 74 6.20 -3.30 0.85
C ILE A 74 5.26 -2.11 1.00
N LYS A 75 3.96 -2.36 1.16
CA LYS A 75 2.93 -1.33 1.41
C LYS A 75 1.73 -1.92 2.15
N GLY A 76 0.90 -1.05 2.69
CA GLY A 76 -0.37 -1.42 3.30
C GLY A 76 -1.55 -0.66 2.72
N SER A 77 -2.75 -1.10 3.05
CA SER A 77 -3.98 -0.35 2.83
C SER A 77 -4.94 -0.61 3.97
N TYR A 78 -5.71 0.39 4.34
CA TYR A 78 -6.77 0.25 5.33
C TYR A 78 -8.07 0.84 4.83
N PHE A 79 -9.17 0.28 5.35
CA PHE A 79 -10.53 0.63 4.97
C PHE A 79 -11.32 0.89 6.24
N THR A 80 -11.90 2.06 6.33
CA THR A 80 -12.68 2.48 7.48
C THR A 80 -14.17 2.21 7.27
N SER A 81 -14.92 2.16 8.36
CA SER A 81 -16.38 2.24 8.32
C SER A 81 -16.84 3.59 7.74
N PRO A 82 -18.12 3.74 7.36
CA PRO A 82 -18.64 5.03 6.90
C PRO A 82 -18.55 6.15 7.94
N ASN A 83 -18.53 5.79 9.24
CA ASN A 83 -18.35 6.72 10.36
C ASN A 83 -17.17 6.24 11.21
N PRO A 84 -15.93 6.47 10.79
CA PRO A 84 -14.75 6.03 11.51
C PRO A 84 -14.48 6.93 12.73
N ASP A 85 -13.77 6.38 13.70
CA ASP A 85 -13.33 7.12 14.91
C ASP A 85 -12.23 8.16 14.57
N VAL A 86 -11.60 8.03 13.41
CA VAL A 86 -10.50 8.90 12.96
C VAL A 86 -10.66 9.28 11.49
N THR A 87 -10.20 10.47 11.14
CA THR A 87 -10.14 10.95 9.78
C THR A 87 -8.85 10.47 9.07
N PHE A 88 -8.81 10.64 7.75
CA PHE A 88 -7.61 10.39 6.97
C PHE A 88 -6.44 11.27 7.42
N GLU A 89 -6.70 12.56 7.66
CA GLU A 89 -5.69 13.54 8.08
C GLU A 89 -5.10 13.22 9.46
N GLU A 90 -5.93 12.75 10.40
CA GLU A 90 -5.47 12.28 11.72
C GLU A 90 -4.60 11.03 11.57
N THR A 91 -5.02 10.07 10.77
CA THR A 91 -4.24 8.86 10.50
C THR A 91 -2.91 9.20 9.82
N GLN A 92 -2.92 10.11 8.83
CA GLN A 92 -1.71 10.59 8.16
C GLN A 92 -0.76 11.26 9.15
N ARG A 93 -1.25 12.16 9.98
CA ARG A 93 -0.44 12.85 11.00
C ARG A 93 0.21 11.84 11.96
N ASP A 94 -0.58 10.91 12.48
CA ASP A 94 -0.15 10.02 13.55
C ASP A 94 0.78 8.91 13.03
N LEU A 95 0.65 8.48 11.77
CA LEU A 95 1.51 7.49 11.13
C LEU A 95 2.66 8.09 10.28
N SER A 96 2.72 9.42 10.15
CA SER A 96 3.74 10.13 9.35
C SER A 96 5.20 9.80 9.71
N PRO A 97 5.57 9.41 10.94
CA PRO A 97 6.95 9.00 11.22
C PRO A 97 7.41 7.78 10.41
N TRP A 98 6.48 6.93 9.98
CA TRP A 98 6.77 5.67 9.30
C TRP A 98 6.27 5.58 7.87
N PHE A 99 5.12 6.24 7.58
CA PHE A 99 4.42 6.11 6.30
C PHE A 99 4.06 7.46 5.70
N GLU A 100 4.14 7.53 4.40
CA GLU A 100 3.37 8.46 3.60
C GLU A 100 2.00 7.82 3.32
N LEU A 101 0.91 8.53 3.64
CA LEU A 101 -0.43 8.09 3.32
C LEU A 101 -0.91 8.76 2.05
N VAL A 102 -1.53 7.96 1.19
CA VAL A 102 -2.22 8.45 -0.01
C VAL A 102 -3.66 7.92 -0.02
N HIS A 103 -4.57 8.67 -0.60
CA HIS A 103 -5.95 8.20 -0.74
C HIS A 103 -5.98 6.93 -1.59
N GLY A 104 -6.67 5.90 -1.09
CA GLY A 104 -6.82 4.64 -1.80
C GLY A 104 -7.64 4.80 -3.08
N SER A 105 -7.12 4.33 -4.20
CA SER A 105 -7.80 4.36 -5.51
C SER A 105 -8.93 3.33 -5.64
N TYR A 106 -9.01 2.36 -4.74
CA TYR A 106 -9.86 1.17 -4.90
C TYR A 106 -11.28 1.31 -4.35
N ASP A 107 -11.52 2.26 -3.46
CA ASP A 107 -12.85 2.40 -2.86
C ASP A 107 -13.17 3.87 -2.59
N LYS A 108 -14.07 4.41 -3.40
CA LYS A 108 -14.62 5.77 -3.21
C LYS A 108 -15.69 5.83 -2.11
N ILE A 109 -15.88 4.75 -1.34
CA ILE A 109 -16.95 4.63 -0.34
C ILE A 109 -16.64 5.43 0.92
N SER A 110 -15.38 5.47 1.33
CA SER A 110 -14.97 6.30 2.47
C SER A 110 -13.81 7.20 2.11
N PRO A 111 -13.93 8.51 2.36
CA PRO A 111 -12.81 9.45 2.18
C PRO A 111 -11.67 9.20 3.18
N ASN A 112 -11.91 8.38 4.19
CA ASN A 112 -10.93 8.05 5.23
C ASN A 112 -10.13 6.76 4.95
N ASN A 113 -10.35 6.12 3.79
CA ASN A 113 -9.54 4.97 3.35
C ASN A 113 -8.17 5.45 2.86
N GLY A 114 -7.12 4.66 3.12
CA GLY A 114 -5.77 5.05 2.75
C GLY A 114 -4.86 3.88 2.36
N GLU A 115 -3.86 4.21 1.57
CA GLU A 115 -2.70 3.37 1.33
C GLU A 115 -1.52 3.89 2.16
N LEU A 116 -0.79 2.98 2.78
CA LEU A 116 0.41 3.26 3.57
C LEU A 116 1.64 2.89 2.74
N LEU A 117 2.38 3.90 2.36
CA LEU A 117 3.65 3.75 1.65
C LEU A 117 4.79 3.99 2.65
N ILE A 118 5.78 3.10 2.67
CA ILE A 118 6.94 3.28 3.56
C ILE A 118 7.67 4.56 3.15
N ASN A 119 7.97 5.41 4.13
CA ASN A 119 8.63 6.69 3.89
C ASN A 119 9.91 6.55 3.04
N GLY A 120 10.05 7.41 2.03
CA GLY A 120 11.19 7.43 1.13
C GLY A 120 11.19 6.35 0.05
N ILE A 121 10.13 5.52 -0.03
CA ILE A 121 9.97 4.50 -1.06
C ILE A 121 8.75 4.85 -1.91
N ASP A 122 9.01 5.33 -3.11
CA ASP A 122 8.00 5.60 -4.12
C ASP A 122 8.40 4.98 -5.48
N LYS A 123 7.54 5.08 -6.48
CA LYS A 123 7.82 4.55 -7.82
C LYS A 123 9.01 5.27 -8.49
N GLY A 124 9.29 6.52 -8.15
CA GLY A 124 10.41 7.28 -8.69
C GLY A 124 11.74 6.86 -8.08
N THR A 125 11.79 6.64 -6.75
CA THR A 125 12.97 6.04 -6.11
C THR A 125 13.24 4.65 -6.64
N ALA A 126 12.19 3.83 -6.83
CA ALA A 126 12.34 2.49 -7.41
C ALA A 126 12.93 2.51 -8.83
N VAL A 127 12.51 3.46 -9.70
CA VAL A 127 13.11 3.61 -11.05
C VAL A 127 14.60 3.92 -10.96
N ARG A 128 15.00 4.84 -10.06
CA ARG A 128 16.42 5.21 -9.89
C ARG A 128 17.24 4.02 -9.38
N ASP A 129 16.72 3.32 -8.37
CA ASP A 129 17.40 2.19 -7.74
C ASP A 129 17.58 1.03 -8.72
N VAL A 130 16.54 0.69 -9.49
CA VAL A 130 16.59 -0.37 -10.50
C VAL A 130 17.53 0.02 -11.66
N ALA A 131 17.47 1.25 -12.17
CA ALA A 131 18.39 1.72 -13.20
C ALA A 131 19.84 1.61 -12.72
N SER A 132 20.12 2.09 -11.50
CA SER A 132 21.45 2.00 -10.88
C SER A 132 21.92 0.56 -10.71
N LEU A 133 21.05 -0.32 -10.19
CA LEU A 133 21.36 -1.75 -10.00
C LEU A 133 21.71 -2.46 -11.31
N LEU A 134 21.02 -2.09 -12.39
CA LEU A 134 21.25 -2.66 -13.72
C LEU A 134 22.35 -1.95 -14.52
N GLY A 135 22.96 -0.90 -13.99
CA GLY A 135 24.02 -0.15 -14.63
C GLY A 135 23.57 0.79 -15.76
N TYR A 136 22.30 1.17 -15.77
CA TYR A 136 21.77 2.16 -16.73
C TYR A 136 21.77 3.57 -16.14
N ALA A 137 22.01 4.57 -16.99
CA ALA A 137 21.76 5.95 -16.60
C ALA A 137 20.27 6.23 -16.52
N ILE A 138 19.84 7.08 -15.59
CA ILE A 138 18.43 7.45 -15.46
C ILE A 138 17.91 8.11 -16.76
N ALA A 139 18.77 8.80 -17.48
CA ALA A 139 18.46 9.40 -18.79
C ALA A 139 18.03 8.38 -19.85
N ASP A 140 18.43 7.11 -19.70
CA ASP A 140 18.11 6.03 -20.63
C ASP A 140 16.83 5.28 -20.24
N THR A 141 16.11 5.73 -19.21
CA THR A 141 14.88 5.09 -18.73
C THR A 141 13.65 5.71 -19.39
N ILE A 142 12.64 4.87 -19.59
CA ILE A 142 11.31 5.29 -20.06
C ILE A 142 10.28 4.81 -19.06
N THR A 143 9.36 5.71 -18.66
CA THR A 143 8.23 5.37 -17.79
C THR A 143 6.91 5.73 -18.44
N ILE A 144 5.88 4.94 -18.16
CA ILE A 144 4.52 5.13 -18.66
C ILE A 144 3.58 5.10 -17.46
N GLY A 145 2.70 6.09 -17.34
CA GLY A 145 1.79 6.21 -16.21
C GLY A 145 0.50 6.92 -16.55
N ASP A 146 -0.52 6.77 -15.69
CA ASP A 146 -1.86 7.31 -15.89
C ASP A 146 -2.50 7.96 -14.66
N SER A 147 -1.92 7.80 -13.47
CA SER A 147 -2.54 8.22 -12.21
C SER A 147 -1.56 8.91 -11.25
N ASP A 148 -2.09 9.54 -10.19
CA ASP A 148 -1.31 10.35 -9.23
C ASP A 148 -0.12 9.59 -8.63
N ASN A 149 -0.29 8.29 -8.37
CA ASN A 149 0.76 7.44 -7.81
C ASN A 149 1.92 7.17 -8.79
N ASP A 150 1.79 7.56 -10.08
CA ASP A 150 2.85 7.46 -11.08
C ASP A 150 3.66 8.75 -11.20
N THR A 151 3.22 9.84 -10.58
CA THR A 151 3.86 11.16 -10.70
C THR A 151 5.34 11.14 -10.37
N ALA A 152 5.73 10.48 -9.27
CA ALA A 152 7.13 10.37 -8.87
C ALA A 152 7.97 9.60 -9.90
N MET A 153 7.42 8.54 -10.47
CA MET A 153 8.04 7.72 -11.51
C MET A 153 8.23 8.53 -12.81
N LEU A 154 7.18 9.23 -13.24
CA LEU A 154 7.22 10.06 -14.44
C LEU A 154 8.22 11.20 -14.31
N LYS A 155 8.34 11.80 -13.12
CA LYS A 155 9.34 12.87 -12.84
C LYS A 155 10.78 12.34 -12.77
N ALA A 156 10.96 11.06 -12.43
CA ALA A 156 12.29 10.50 -12.21
C ALA A 156 12.98 10.06 -13.50
N ALA A 157 12.25 9.60 -14.49
CA ALA A 157 12.78 8.97 -15.70
C ALA A 157 13.38 9.97 -16.70
N GLY A 158 14.23 9.47 -17.58
CA GLY A 158 14.76 10.24 -18.69
C GLY A 158 13.70 10.59 -19.74
N THR A 159 12.75 9.69 -19.96
CA THR A 159 11.59 9.92 -20.82
C THR A 159 10.32 9.46 -20.11
N SER A 160 9.29 10.29 -20.12
CA SER A 160 8.02 10.00 -19.49
C SER A 160 6.87 10.06 -20.48
N VAL A 161 5.96 9.11 -20.38
CA VAL A 161 4.80 8.99 -21.28
C VAL A 161 3.54 8.95 -20.42
N ALA A 162 2.67 9.94 -20.57
CA ALA A 162 1.33 9.89 -20.02
C ALA A 162 0.42 9.10 -20.95
N MET A 163 -0.38 8.20 -20.39
CA MET A 163 -1.38 7.48 -21.17
C MET A 163 -2.49 8.41 -21.60
N GLY A 164 -3.17 8.11 -22.73
CA GLY A 164 -4.24 8.95 -23.27
C GLY A 164 -5.47 9.07 -22.36
N ASN A 165 -5.65 8.12 -21.42
CA ASN A 165 -6.67 8.14 -20.37
C ASN A 165 -6.14 8.63 -19.02
N ALA A 166 -4.92 9.17 -18.98
CA ALA A 166 -4.34 9.68 -17.75
C ALA A 166 -5.16 10.82 -17.16
N ILE A 167 -5.14 10.94 -15.83
CA ILE A 167 -5.80 12.04 -15.13
C ILE A 167 -5.19 13.40 -15.53
N HIS A 168 -5.98 14.46 -15.43
CA HIS A 168 -5.63 15.77 -16.01
C HIS A 168 -4.27 16.35 -15.53
N GLY A 169 -3.86 16.06 -14.30
CA GLY A 169 -2.57 16.52 -13.74
C GLY A 169 -1.33 15.79 -14.27
N ILE A 170 -1.51 14.65 -14.95
CA ILE A 170 -0.41 13.82 -15.50
C ILE A 170 -0.15 14.14 -16.97
N GLN A 171 -1.16 14.62 -17.70
CA GLN A 171 -1.06 14.94 -19.15
C GLN A 171 -0.40 16.31 -19.44
N ALA A 172 -0.10 17.10 -18.42
CA ALA A 172 0.40 18.47 -18.57
C ALA A 172 1.92 18.56 -18.63
#